data_caa4a27938a4de66b9734d93b24f7cd8
#
_entry.id   caa4a27938a4de66b9734d93b24f7cd8
#
_cell.length_a   1.000
_cell.length_b   1.000
_cell.length_c   1.000
_cell.angle_alpha   90.00
_cell.angle_beta   90.00
_cell.angle_gamma   90.00
#
_symmetry.space_group_name_H-M   'P 1'
#
loop_
_entity.id
_entity.type
_entity.pdbx_description
1 polymer ?
#
loop_
_entity_poly.entity_id
_entity_poly.type
_entity_poly.pdbx_seq_one_letter_code
_entity_poly.pdbx_strand_id
1 'polypeptide(L)'
;MVTLIACTMLFAGLVVLIISLVLDIVYKTRFDLEYLGWCMILGAVWMLGESKLRQLFVSNASILSNMCFFVVMICPIPILFYIDSVQQGRYRKVYHVAECTTCVNLVLCTALQVLNIADFISTMFLSHMVIAGTFLTVFITICRDLIQGTAKHYKLPLIGLVAAMIAVMLEVTAVYRVVSLSGIFIATGLVVLLVVTLIQTMDRIRELELARQREARESLDYLTGLPMRHKGEALILEKMQKQGGCLGFVDMDNLKKINDVYGHKAGDRALRLVGEVLTECMKNAVVCRLGGDEFLFYLPEVSEAEMNTRMRSLFDSFRAAKNAAAETSAASLSCGLCMCRQGDNFEEYYIKADKALYYVKQSGKNNYRFYEELEEQ
;
A
#
# COMPACT_ATOMS: atom_id res chain seq x y z
N MET A 1 -3.45 32.58 26.52
CA MET A 1 -4.07 32.10 25.28
C MET A 1 -3.00 31.50 24.33
N VAL A 2 -1.98 32.24 23.88
CA VAL A 2 -0.93 31.77 22.97
C VAL A 2 -0.23 30.49 23.46
N THR A 3 0.12 30.43 24.74
CA THR A 3 0.74 29.26 25.34
C THR A 3 -0.14 28.00 25.29
N LEU A 4 -1.42 28.13 25.54
CA LEU A 4 -2.36 27.00 25.47
C LEU A 4 -2.45 26.47 24.02
N ILE A 5 -2.53 27.40 23.07
CA ILE A 5 -2.54 27.03 21.63
C ILE A 5 -1.23 26.32 21.26
N ALA A 6 -0.09 26.82 21.72
CA ALA A 6 1.20 26.21 21.44
C ALA A 6 1.31 24.79 22.05
N CYS A 7 0.87 24.59 23.31
CA CYS A 7 0.83 23.28 23.93
C CYS A 7 -0.10 22.30 23.20
N THR A 8 -1.28 22.76 22.78
CA THR A 8 -2.22 21.93 22.01
C THR A 8 -1.64 21.57 20.64
N MET A 9 -0.95 22.49 19.96
CA MET A 9 -0.27 22.23 18.70
C MET A 9 0.88 21.22 18.86
N LEU A 10 1.68 21.36 19.92
CA LEU A 10 2.76 20.41 20.21
C LEU A 10 2.21 19.00 20.40
N PHE A 11 1.18 18.88 21.22
CA PHE A 11 0.51 17.57 21.44
C PHE A 11 -0.08 17.03 20.14
N ALA A 12 -0.81 17.85 19.38
CA ALA A 12 -1.37 17.45 18.11
C ALA A 12 -0.30 17.01 17.10
N GLY A 13 0.84 17.72 17.01
CA GLY A 13 1.97 17.34 16.17
C GLY A 13 2.55 15.98 16.53
N LEU A 14 2.72 15.68 17.83
CA LEU A 14 3.18 14.37 18.30
C LEU A 14 2.17 13.27 17.95
N VAL A 15 0.88 13.51 18.13
CA VAL A 15 -0.18 12.56 17.76
C VAL A 15 -0.17 12.30 16.25
N VAL A 16 -0.01 13.32 15.43
CA VAL A 16 0.10 13.17 13.96
C VAL A 16 1.30 12.32 13.57
N LEU A 17 2.47 12.49 14.21
CA LEU A 17 3.65 11.64 13.96
C LEU A 17 3.39 10.17 14.31
N ILE A 18 2.72 9.90 15.44
CA ILE A 18 2.36 8.54 15.84
C ILE A 18 1.37 7.93 14.83
N ILE A 19 0.35 8.68 14.43
CA ILE A 19 -0.63 8.23 13.43
C ILE A 19 0.07 7.94 12.10
N SER A 20 0.97 8.80 11.64
CA SER A 20 1.76 8.57 10.41
C SER A 20 2.50 7.25 10.48
N LEU A 21 3.26 7.03 11.55
CA LEU A 21 4.02 5.79 11.75
C LEU A 21 3.12 4.54 11.75
N VAL A 22 1.98 4.60 12.44
CA VAL A 22 1.03 3.47 12.49
C VAL A 22 0.45 3.19 11.10
N LEU A 23 0.03 4.22 10.36
CA LEU A 23 -0.52 4.06 9.02
C LEU A 23 0.52 3.48 8.05
N ASP A 24 1.76 3.96 8.08
CA ASP A 24 2.84 3.48 7.23
C ASP A 24 3.13 1.99 7.48
N ILE A 25 3.11 1.56 8.75
CA ILE A 25 3.30 0.15 9.13
C ILE A 25 2.11 -0.72 8.68
N VAL A 26 0.88 -0.28 8.92
CA VAL A 26 -0.35 -1.06 8.64
C VAL A 26 -0.57 -1.22 7.13
N TYR A 27 -0.42 -0.13 6.38
CA TYR A 27 -0.69 -0.12 4.94
C TYR A 27 0.56 -0.42 4.10
N LYS A 28 1.76 -0.46 4.70
CA LYS A 28 3.06 -0.62 4.02
C LYS A 28 3.27 0.41 2.89
N THR A 29 2.71 1.59 3.06
CA THR A 29 2.80 2.72 2.12
C THR A 29 3.00 4.01 2.92
N ARG A 30 3.79 4.95 2.40
CA ARG A 30 4.00 6.24 3.07
C ARG A 30 2.80 7.16 2.85
N PHE A 31 2.29 7.73 3.94
CA PHE A 31 1.21 8.72 3.93
C PHE A 31 1.73 10.16 4.02
N ASP A 32 3.03 10.33 4.35
CA ASP A 32 3.74 11.62 4.41
C ASP A 32 3.13 12.63 5.41
N LEU A 33 2.29 12.16 6.35
CA LEU A 33 1.73 12.95 7.45
C LEU A 33 2.81 13.41 8.43
N GLU A 34 3.94 12.72 8.48
CA GLU A 34 5.08 13.04 9.34
C GLU A 34 5.58 14.47 9.12
N TYR A 35 5.62 14.95 7.89
CA TYR A 35 6.07 16.32 7.58
C TYR A 35 5.16 17.37 8.20
N LEU A 36 3.85 17.12 8.20
CA LEU A 36 2.90 18.00 8.86
C LEU A 36 3.06 17.98 10.39
N GLY A 37 3.29 16.80 10.97
CA GLY A 37 3.61 16.66 12.39
C GLY A 37 4.81 17.50 12.80
N TRP A 38 5.89 17.47 12.01
CA TRP A 38 7.07 18.30 12.23
C TRP A 38 6.78 19.79 12.08
N CYS A 39 5.99 20.22 11.09
CA CYS A 39 5.56 21.61 10.95
C CYS A 39 4.81 22.10 12.20
N MET A 40 3.91 21.29 12.75
CA MET A 40 3.15 21.63 13.95
C MET A 40 4.04 21.74 15.19
N ILE A 41 4.99 20.81 15.35
CA ILE A 41 5.96 20.83 16.47
C ILE A 41 6.84 22.09 16.39
N LEU A 42 7.42 22.37 15.22
CA LEU A 42 8.25 23.54 15.03
C LEU A 42 7.47 24.84 15.27
N GLY A 43 6.24 24.96 14.73
CA GLY A 43 5.37 26.08 14.97
C GLY A 43 5.03 26.26 16.47
N ALA A 44 4.77 25.16 17.16
CA ALA A 44 4.50 25.18 18.61
C ALA A 44 5.74 25.61 19.41
N VAL A 45 6.93 25.11 19.08
CA VAL A 45 8.19 25.53 19.76
C VAL A 45 8.46 27.00 19.53
N TRP A 46 8.25 27.52 18.32
CA TRP A 46 8.34 28.96 18.03
C TRP A 46 7.38 29.78 18.87
N MET A 47 6.09 29.39 18.92
CA MET A 47 5.07 30.06 19.72
C MET A 47 5.37 30.04 21.23
N LEU A 48 5.90 28.94 21.75
CA LEU A 48 6.33 28.83 23.14
C LEU A 48 7.49 29.77 23.43
N GLY A 49 8.42 29.90 22.50
CA GLY A 49 9.53 30.83 22.60
C GLY A 49 9.12 32.31 22.65
N GLU A 50 8.04 32.69 21.97
CA GLU A 50 7.46 34.04 21.98
C GLU A 50 6.52 34.28 23.21
N SER A 51 6.16 33.23 23.93
CA SER A 51 5.20 33.30 25.03
C SER A 51 5.85 33.84 26.32
N LYS A 52 5.02 34.43 27.21
CA LYS A 52 5.47 34.88 28.53
C LYS A 52 5.95 33.78 29.46
N LEU A 53 5.59 32.51 29.18
CA LEU A 53 6.07 31.33 29.92
C LEU A 53 7.55 31.03 29.71
N ARG A 54 8.17 31.62 28.70
CA ARG A 54 9.63 31.44 28.43
C ARG A 54 10.49 31.72 29.68
N GLN A 55 10.12 32.71 30.49
CA GLN A 55 10.85 33.10 31.69
C GLN A 55 10.83 32.06 32.82
N LEU A 56 9.86 31.11 32.79
CA LEU A 56 9.74 30.03 33.79
C LEU A 56 10.69 28.86 33.52
N PHE A 57 11.03 28.61 32.25
CA PHE A 57 11.81 27.44 31.86
C PHE A 57 13.29 27.74 31.56
N VAL A 58 13.58 28.98 31.14
CA VAL A 58 14.95 29.39 30.80
C VAL A 58 15.22 30.77 31.36
N SER A 59 16.12 30.85 32.34
CA SER A 59 16.53 32.12 32.96
C SER A 59 17.32 33.02 32.01
N ASN A 60 17.91 32.45 30.95
CA ASN A 60 18.71 33.20 29.97
C ASN A 60 17.88 33.53 28.73
N ALA A 61 17.45 34.78 28.62
CA ALA A 61 16.63 35.28 27.50
C ALA A 61 17.33 35.16 26.14
N SER A 62 18.66 35.16 26.10
CA SER A 62 19.44 35.05 24.87
C SER A 62 19.37 33.64 24.27
N ILE A 63 19.42 32.61 25.11
CA ILE A 63 19.33 31.21 24.63
C ILE A 63 17.98 30.99 23.98
N LEU A 64 16.91 31.48 24.58
CA LEU A 64 15.55 31.26 24.09
C LEU A 64 15.27 32.04 22.82
N SER A 65 15.76 33.28 22.70
CA SER A 65 15.71 34.06 21.46
C SER A 65 16.42 33.35 20.33
N ASN A 66 17.62 32.80 20.59
CA ASN A 66 18.39 32.05 19.60
C ASN A 66 17.65 30.78 19.15
N MET A 67 16.97 30.06 20.05
CA MET A 67 16.13 28.89 19.67
C MET A 67 15.00 29.27 18.71
N CYS A 68 14.33 30.40 18.90
CA CYS A 68 13.31 30.86 17.98
C CYS A 68 13.85 31.13 16.58
N PHE A 69 15.04 31.72 16.45
CA PHE A 69 15.69 31.90 15.16
C PHE A 69 16.02 30.59 14.46
N PHE A 70 16.54 29.61 15.21
CA PHE A 70 16.79 28.26 14.64
C PHE A 70 15.52 27.63 14.10
N VAL A 71 14.41 27.70 14.84
CA VAL A 71 13.12 27.13 14.41
C VAL A 71 12.66 27.79 13.12
N VAL A 72 12.73 29.12 13.01
CA VAL A 72 12.33 29.85 11.80
C VAL A 72 13.19 29.44 10.60
N MET A 73 14.50 29.23 10.80
CA MET A 73 15.40 28.81 9.73
C MET A 73 15.15 27.37 9.26
N ILE A 74 14.71 26.46 10.14
CA ILE A 74 14.47 25.03 9.83
C ILE A 74 13.05 24.81 9.29
N CYS A 75 12.09 25.62 9.67
CA CYS A 75 10.67 25.46 9.35
C CYS A 75 10.35 25.24 7.84
N PRO A 76 11.06 25.83 6.87
CA PRO A 76 10.83 25.56 5.44
C PRO A 76 11.07 24.11 5.03
N ILE A 77 11.97 23.38 5.69
CA ILE A 77 12.39 22.05 5.27
C ILE A 77 11.23 21.03 5.28
N PRO A 78 10.50 20.80 6.39
CA PRO A 78 9.38 19.85 6.35
C PRO A 78 8.25 20.29 5.43
N ILE A 79 8.08 21.60 5.21
CA ILE A 79 7.09 22.11 4.24
C ILE A 79 7.48 21.70 2.82
N LEU A 80 8.76 21.84 2.44
CA LEU A 80 9.25 21.42 1.13
C LEU A 80 9.07 19.92 0.90
N PHE A 81 9.40 19.08 1.87
CA PHE A 81 9.16 17.64 1.79
C PHE A 81 7.68 17.31 1.64
N TYR A 82 6.82 17.97 2.41
CA TYR A 82 5.37 17.78 2.28
C TYR A 82 4.86 18.11 0.87
N ILE A 83 5.32 19.22 0.30
CA ILE A 83 4.90 19.65 -1.03
C ILE A 83 5.46 18.74 -2.12
N ASP A 84 6.72 18.31 -2.01
CA ASP A 84 7.32 17.35 -2.94
C ASP A 84 6.52 16.04 -2.97
N SER A 85 6.10 15.56 -1.80
CA SER A 85 5.24 14.40 -1.67
C SER A 85 3.87 14.64 -2.33
N VAL A 86 3.19 15.74 -2.05
CA VAL A 86 1.90 16.10 -2.67
C VAL A 86 2.01 16.16 -4.19
N GLN A 87 3.09 16.70 -4.73
CA GLN A 87 3.38 16.79 -6.17
C GLN A 87 4.06 15.55 -6.76
N GLN A 88 4.12 14.44 -5.98
CA GLN A 88 4.64 13.15 -6.41
C GLN A 88 6.09 13.19 -6.94
N GLY A 89 6.94 14.02 -6.35
CA GLY A 89 8.35 14.16 -6.70
C GLY A 89 8.63 14.85 -8.04
N ARG A 90 7.60 15.44 -8.67
CA ARG A 90 7.73 16.08 -10.00
C ARG A 90 8.75 17.19 -10.04
N TYR A 91 8.89 17.96 -8.97
CA TYR A 91 9.81 19.08 -8.86
C TYR A 91 10.96 18.83 -7.89
N ARG A 92 11.26 17.57 -7.60
CA ARG A 92 12.25 17.15 -6.59
C ARG A 92 13.60 17.87 -6.70
N LYS A 93 14.11 18.05 -7.92
CA LYS A 93 15.39 18.78 -8.14
C LYS A 93 15.30 20.24 -7.69
N VAL A 94 14.16 20.89 -7.95
CA VAL A 94 13.93 22.29 -7.58
C VAL A 94 13.84 22.43 -6.06
N TYR A 95 13.10 21.52 -5.41
CA TYR A 95 12.96 21.51 -3.95
C TYR A 95 14.27 21.16 -3.27
N HIS A 96 15.08 20.24 -3.78
CA HIS A 96 16.41 19.99 -3.27
C HIS A 96 17.33 21.23 -3.28
N VAL A 97 17.25 22.07 -4.30
CA VAL A 97 18.00 23.34 -4.34
C VAL A 97 17.51 24.26 -3.22
N ALA A 98 16.19 24.38 -3.00
CA ALA A 98 15.61 25.19 -1.92
C ALA A 98 16.00 24.65 -0.53
N GLU A 99 15.98 23.33 -0.32
CA GLU A 99 16.42 22.66 0.89
C GLU A 99 17.91 22.95 1.18
N CYS A 100 18.78 22.74 0.17
CA CYS A 100 20.20 23.07 0.28
C CYS A 100 20.43 24.54 0.62
N THR A 101 19.69 25.46 -0.01
CA THR A 101 19.78 26.89 0.28
C THR A 101 19.38 27.19 1.73
N THR A 102 18.33 26.54 2.22
CA THR A 102 17.88 26.66 3.62
C THR A 102 18.95 26.13 4.59
N CYS A 103 19.54 24.96 4.29
CA CYS A 103 20.61 24.39 5.10
C CYS A 103 21.88 25.28 5.11
N VAL A 104 22.27 25.81 3.95
CA VAL A 104 23.41 26.73 3.85
C VAL A 104 23.15 28.01 4.65
N ASN A 105 21.93 28.59 4.58
CA ASN A 105 21.56 29.74 5.39
C ASN A 105 21.66 29.45 6.89
N LEU A 106 21.15 28.29 7.34
CA LEU A 106 21.23 27.86 8.74
C LEU A 106 22.69 27.77 9.22
N VAL A 107 23.54 27.10 8.46
CA VAL A 107 24.97 26.92 8.78
C VAL A 107 25.68 28.28 8.80
N LEU A 108 25.44 29.12 7.80
CA LEU A 108 26.08 30.43 7.68
C LEU A 108 25.71 31.35 8.86
N CYS A 109 24.41 31.49 9.14
CA CYS A 109 23.94 32.36 10.24
C CYS A 109 24.44 31.85 11.60
N THR A 110 24.48 30.53 11.78
CA THR A 110 25.01 29.92 13.01
C THR A 110 26.54 30.17 13.15
N ALA A 111 27.27 30.02 12.06
CA ALA A 111 28.72 30.27 12.07
C ALA A 111 29.03 31.75 12.38
N LEU A 112 28.32 32.69 11.78
CA LEU A 112 28.47 34.12 12.04
C LEU A 112 28.19 34.47 13.51
N GLN A 113 27.13 33.86 14.10
CA GLN A 113 26.81 34.02 15.52
C GLN A 113 27.90 33.45 16.43
N VAL A 114 28.39 32.23 16.18
CA VAL A 114 29.42 31.55 17.00
C VAL A 114 30.73 32.29 16.93
N LEU A 115 31.11 32.81 15.76
CA LEU A 115 32.32 33.58 15.56
C LEU A 115 32.24 35.02 16.08
N ASN A 116 31.07 35.44 16.63
CA ASN A 116 30.76 36.82 17.07
C ASN A 116 30.99 37.85 15.96
N ILE A 117 30.78 37.49 14.69
CA ILE A 117 30.86 38.42 13.55
C ILE A 117 29.56 39.16 13.35
N ALA A 118 28.41 38.43 13.49
CA ALA A 118 27.10 39.02 13.38
C ALA A 118 26.08 38.23 14.22
N ASP A 119 25.16 38.95 14.88
CA ASP A 119 24.10 38.35 15.67
C ASP A 119 22.96 37.83 14.78
N PHE A 120 22.17 36.86 15.28
CA PHE A 120 20.99 36.35 14.55
C PHE A 120 20.01 37.45 14.15
N ILE A 121 19.87 38.52 14.96
CA ILE A 121 19.00 39.67 14.65
C ILE A 121 19.47 40.38 13.38
N SER A 122 20.78 40.58 13.22
CA SER A 122 21.37 41.23 12.03
C SER A 122 21.29 40.37 10.79
N THR A 123 21.31 39.03 10.94
CA THR A 123 21.18 38.07 9.84
C THR A 123 19.73 37.66 9.56
N MET A 124 18.76 38.15 10.32
CA MET A 124 17.33 37.83 10.18
C MET A 124 16.79 38.16 8.79
N PHE A 125 17.23 39.28 8.21
CA PHE A 125 16.83 39.67 6.85
C PHE A 125 17.22 38.63 5.81
N LEU A 126 18.43 38.05 5.91
CA LEU A 126 18.88 36.99 5.02
C LEU A 126 17.98 35.75 5.11
N SER A 127 17.63 35.35 6.32
CA SER A 127 16.74 34.20 6.55
C SER A 127 15.32 34.45 6.00
N HIS A 128 14.79 35.65 6.15
CA HIS A 128 13.50 36.01 5.54
C HIS A 128 13.55 36.00 4.02
N MET A 129 14.67 36.40 3.40
CA MET A 129 14.84 36.32 1.95
C MET A 129 14.87 34.87 1.45
N VAL A 130 15.49 33.95 2.20
CA VAL A 130 15.50 32.51 1.89
C VAL A 130 14.09 31.93 2.01
N ILE A 131 13.35 32.28 3.06
CA ILE A 131 11.96 31.86 3.25
C ILE A 131 11.09 32.38 2.13
N ALA A 132 11.19 33.66 1.78
CA ALA A 132 10.44 34.26 0.67
C ALA A 132 10.75 33.58 -0.67
N GLY A 133 12.03 33.26 -0.93
CA GLY A 133 12.46 32.49 -2.11
C GLY A 133 11.87 31.10 -2.16
N THR A 134 11.81 30.42 -0.99
CA THR A 134 11.16 29.11 -0.85
C THR A 134 9.66 29.20 -1.17
N PHE A 135 8.96 30.17 -0.60
CA PHE A 135 7.53 30.39 -0.90
C PHE A 135 7.29 30.70 -2.37
N LEU A 136 8.13 31.54 -2.99
CA LEU A 136 8.05 31.85 -4.42
C LEU A 136 8.23 30.60 -5.27
N THR A 137 9.20 29.76 -4.91
CA THR A 137 9.45 28.48 -5.61
C THR A 137 8.22 27.58 -5.55
N VAL A 138 7.65 27.42 -4.37
CA VAL A 138 6.41 26.63 -4.16
C VAL A 138 5.26 27.22 -4.95
N PHE A 139 5.05 28.53 -4.90
CA PHE A 139 4.00 29.22 -5.67
C PHE A 139 4.13 28.99 -7.17
N ILE A 140 5.34 29.13 -7.72
CA ILE A 140 5.60 28.91 -9.14
C ILE A 140 5.28 27.46 -9.55
N THR A 141 5.69 26.46 -8.77
CA THR A 141 5.43 25.05 -9.08
C THR A 141 3.94 24.74 -9.02
N ILE A 142 3.21 25.31 -8.06
CA ILE A 142 1.74 25.20 -7.95
C ILE A 142 1.05 25.82 -9.17
N CYS A 143 1.41 27.06 -9.54
CA CYS A 143 0.84 27.73 -10.70
C CYS A 143 1.08 26.92 -11.98
N ARG A 144 2.28 26.35 -12.13
CA ARG A 144 2.61 25.49 -13.28
C ARG A 144 1.73 24.25 -13.35
N ASP A 145 1.50 23.58 -12.24
CA ASP A 145 0.63 22.41 -12.17
C ASP A 145 -0.85 22.76 -12.44
N LEU A 146 -1.30 23.92 -12.00
CA LEU A 146 -2.65 24.41 -12.31
C LEU A 146 -2.81 24.68 -13.80
N ILE A 147 -1.84 25.34 -14.43
CA ILE A 147 -1.84 25.63 -15.89
C ILE A 147 -1.79 24.34 -16.70
N GLN A 148 -0.98 23.37 -16.28
CA GLN A 148 -0.84 22.07 -16.97
C GLN A 148 -2.02 21.12 -16.71
N GLY A 149 -2.95 21.46 -15.82
CA GLY A 149 -4.10 20.64 -15.45
C GLY A 149 -3.75 19.39 -14.65
N THR A 150 -2.50 19.25 -14.21
CA THR A 150 -2.00 18.11 -13.42
C THR A 150 -2.43 18.15 -11.97
N ALA A 151 -2.89 19.29 -11.48
CA ALA A 151 -3.38 19.50 -10.10
C ALA A 151 -4.71 18.78 -9.79
N LYS A 152 -5.32 18.04 -10.74
CA LYS A 152 -6.65 17.43 -10.53
C LYS A 152 -6.69 16.47 -9.33
N HIS A 153 -5.60 15.75 -9.05
CA HIS A 153 -5.52 14.73 -8.01
C HIS A 153 -5.19 15.28 -6.61
N TYR A 154 -4.74 16.57 -6.50
CA TYR A 154 -4.35 17.16 -5.23
C TYR A 154 -4.90 18.59 -5.01
N LYS A 155 -6.07 18.87 -5.58
CA LYS A 155 -6.74 20.19 -5.40
C LYS A 155 -6.97 20.53 -3.94
N LEU A 156 -7.36 19.54 -3.14
CA LEU A 156 -7.68 19.74 -1.74
C LEU A 156 -6.42 20.10 -0.90
N PRO A 157 -5.31 19.34 -0.97
CA PRO A 157 -4.04 19.75 -0.35
C PRO A 157 -3.55 21.13 -0.78
N LEU A 158 -3.77 21.48 -2.04
CA LEU A 158 -3.41 22.77 -2.57
C LEU A 158 -4.14 23.92 -1.85
N ILE A 159 -5.43 23.75 -1.57
CA ILE A 159 -6.21 24.74 -0.79
C ILE A 159 -5.62 24.90 0.61
N GLY A 160 -5.32 23.80 1.29
CA GLY A 160 -4.69 23.82 2.62
C GLY A 160 -3.33 24.51 2.61
N LEU A 161 -2.53 24.27 1.59
CA LEU A 161 -1.21 24.86 1.42
C LEU A 161 -1.30 26.38 1.17
N VAL A 162 -2.19 26.82 0.29
CA VAL A 162 -2.42 28.26 0.04
C VAL A 162 -2.90 28.96 1.31
N ALA A 163 -3.81 28.33 2.07
CA ALA A 163 -4.25 28.85 3.35
C ALA A 163 -3.09 28.99 4.36
N ALA A 164 -2.21 27.97 4.43
CA ALA A 164 -1.02 28.02 5.28
C ALA A 164 -0.05 29.14 4.85
N MET A 165 0.18 29.32 3.55
CA MET A 165 1.02 30.41 3.02
C MET A 165 0.45 31.79 3.37
N ILE A 166 -0.85 32.00 3.21
CA ILE A 166 -1.52 33.24 3.60
C ILE A 166 -1.37 33.48 5.10
N ALA A 167 -1.54 32.46 5.92
CA ALA A 167 -1.38 32.52 7.36
C ALA A 167 0.03 32.97 7.77
N VAL A 168 1.08 32.41 7.15
CA VAL A 168 2.47 32.82 7.39
C VAL A 168 2.70 34.26 6.97
N MET A 169 2.15 34.72 5.85
CA MET A 169 2.28 36.09 5.38
C MET A 169 1.61 37.08 6.36
N LEU A 170 0.42 36.73 6.86
CA LEU A 170 -0.26 37.50 7.87
C LEU A 170 0.51 37.58 9.18
N GLU A 171 1.11 36.47 9.62
CA GLU A 171 1.94 36.39 10.81
C GLU A 171 3.16 37.31 10.72
N VAL A 172 3.92 37.23 9.62
CA VAL A 172 5.07 38.08 9.36
C VAL A 172 4.66 39.55 9.41
N THR A 173 3.53 39.92 8.79
CA THR A 173 3.02 41.26 8.80
C THR A 173 2.63 41.72 10.21
N ALA A 174 2.02 40.84 11.01
CA ALA A 174 1.64 41.12 12.40
C ALA A 174 2.87 41.38 13.29
N VAL A 175 3.94 40.58 13.12
CA VAL A 175 5.20 40.76 13.86
C VAL A 175 5.81 42.15 13.58
N TYR A 176 5.89 42.56 12.30
CA TYR A 176 6.45 43.86 11.94
C TYR A 176 5.57 45.04 12.36
N ARG A 177 4.25 44.86 12.52
CA ARG A 177 3.32 45.90 13.01
C ARG A 177 3.12 45.89 14.52
N VAL A 178 3.87 45.05 15.26
CA VAL A 178 3.76 44.97 16.75
C VAL A 178 2.33 44.65 17.21
N VAL A 179 1.63 43.79 16.48
CA VAL A 179 0.27 43.36 16.85
C VAL A 179 0.38 42.17 17.84
N SER A 180 -0.36 42.27 18.97
CA SER A 180 -0.30 41.31 20.09
C SER A 180 -0.91 39.92 19.79
N LEU A 181 -1.22 39.61 18.54
CA LEU A 181 -1.87 38.38 18.08
C LEU A 181 -0.89 37.37 17.45
N SER A 182 0.42 37.49 17.75
CA SER A 182 1.43 36.61 17.17
C SER A 182 1.16 35.13 17.46
N GLY A 183 1.37 34.30 16.47
CA GLY A 183 1.19 32.84 16.52
C GLY A 183 -0.22 32.36 16.18
N ILE A 184 -1.27 33.19 16.22
CA ILE A 184 -2.64 32.71 15.92
C ILE A 184 -2.82 32.41 14.44
N PHE A 185 -2.25 33.22 13.56
CA PHE A 185 -2.39 33.01 12.12
C PHE A 185 -1.69 31.73 11.69
N ILE A 186 -0.46 31.45 12.16
CA ILE A 186 0.25 30.21 11.90
C ILE A 186 -0.53 29.01 12.43
N ALA A 187 -1.03 29.08 13.68
CA ALA A 187 -1.83 28.01 14.26
C ALA A 187 -3.07 27.69 13.41
N THR A 188 -3.80 28.76 12.98
CA THR A 188 -4.98 28.60 12.14
C THR A 188 -4.63 27.96 10.79
N GLY A 189 -3.56 28.41 10.13
CA GLY A 189 -3.09 27.86 8.86
C GLY A 189 -2.70 26.39 8.96
N LEU A 190 -1.99 26.02 10.02
CA LEU A 190 -1.58 24.61 10.27
C LEU A 190 -2.78 23.72 10.61
N VAL A 191 -3.79 24.22 11.32
CA VAL A 191 -5.03 23.47 11.58
C VAL A 191 -5.80 23.23 10.27
N VAL A 192 -5.94 24.25 9.42
CA VAL A 192 -6.58 24.07 8.10
C VAL A 192 -5.82 23.04 7.27
N LEU A 193 -4.49 23.14 7.23
CA LEU A 193 -3.66 22.18 6.51
C LEU A 193 -3.81 20.76 7.07
N LEU A 194 -3.87 20.61 8.40
CA LEU A 194 -4.10 19.33 9.06
C LEU A 194 -5.44 18.71 8.65
N VAL A 195 -6.53 19.48 8.74
CA VAL A 195 -7.88 18.99 8.39
C VAL A 195 -7.91 18.53 6.94
N VAL A 196 -7.37 19.32 6.03
CA VAL A 196 -7.32 18.99 4.59
C VAL A 196 -6.49 17.72 4.35
N THR A 197 -5.34 17.60 4.99
CA THR A 197 -4.47 16.43 4.84
C THR A 197 -5.11 15.16 5.43
N LEU A 198 -5.82 15.27 6.55
CA LEU A 198 -6.56 14.15 7.13
C LEU A 198 -7.69 13.67 6.20
N ILE A 199 -8.46 14.58 5.60
CA ILE A 199 -9.50 14.24 4.63
C ILE A 199 -8.87 13.47 3.46
N GLN A 200 -7.79 13.98 2.89
CA GLN A 200 -7.07 13.31 1.79
C GLN A 200 -6.55 11.92 2.19
N THR A 201 -6.00 11.80 3.40
CA THR A 201 -5.52 10.52 3.92
C THR A 201 -6.65 9.52 4.07
N MET A 202 -7.82 9.94 4.55
CA MET A 202 -9.01 9.09 4.63
C MET A 202 -9.49 8.62 3.26
N ASP A 203 -9.50 9.50 2.27
CA ASP A 203 -9.87 9.14 0.89
C ASP A 203 -8.88 8.11 0.32
N ARG A 204 -7.57 8.32 0.53
CA ARG A 204 -6.54 7.36 0.11
C ARG A 204 -6.67 6.00 0.79
N ILE A 205 -6.96 5.97 2.09
CA ILE A 205 -7.23 4.72 2.83
C ILE A 205 -8.43 4.01 2.23
N ARG A 206 -9.52 4.74 1.97
CA ARG A 206 -10.73 4.17 1.35
C ARG A 206 -10.45 3.58 -0.02
N GLU A 207 -9.67 4.24 -0.87
CA GLU A 207 -9.27 3.73 -2.18
C GLU A 207 -8.44 2.44 -2.06
N LEU A 208 -7.48 2.38 -1.13
CA LEU A 208 -6.68 1.19 -0.86
C LEU A 208 -7.53 0.02 -0.38
N GLU A 209 -8.49 0.26 0.52
CA GLU A 209 -9.41 -0.78 1.01
C GLU A 209 -10.33 -1.29 -0.11
N LEU A 210 -10.85 -0.39 -0.94
CA LEU A 210 -11.66 -0.79 -2.10
C LEU A 210 -10.85 -1.59 -3.13
N ALA A 211 -9.59 -1.21 -3.38
CA ALA A 211 -8.69 -1.95 -4.25
C ALA A 211 -8.42 -3.36 -3.72
N ARG A 212 -8.10 -3.49 -2.41
CA ARG A 212 -7.95 -4.80 -1.75
C ARG A 212 -9.20 -5.67 -1.84
N GLN A 213 -10.38 -5.06 -1.64
CA GLN A 213 -11.64 -5.80 -1.75
C GLN A 213 -11.92 -6.27 -3.19
N ARG A 214 -11.59 -5.47 -4.20
CA ARG A 214 -11.69 -5.87 -5.62
C ARG A 214 -10.75 -7.03 -5.92
N GLU A 215 -9.48 -6.91 -5.55
CA GLU A 215 -8.49 -7.96 -5.71
C GLU A 215 -8.91 -9.27 -5.00
N ALA A 216 -9.46 -9.16 -3.78
CA ALA A 216 -9.98 -10.31 -3.05
C ALA A 216 -11.19 -10.96 -3.74
N ARG A 217 -12.08 -10.17 -4.35
CA ARG A 217 -13.24 -10.69 -5.11
C ARG A 217 -12.82 -11.32 -6.45
N GLU A 218 -11.92 -10.69 -7.18
CA GLU A 218 -11.41 -11.18 -8.46
C GLU A 218 -10.51 -12.42 -8.30
N SER A 219 -10.13 -12.77 -7.07
CA SER A 219 -9.29 -13.92 -6.78
C SER A 219 -10.04 -15.25 -6.64
N LEU A 220 -11.39 -15.23 -6.68
CA LEU A 220 -12.23 -16.42 -6.66
C LEU A 220 -13.02 -16.56 -7.96
N ASP A 221 -13.10 -17.78 -8.46
CA ASP A 221 -13.93 -18.11 -9.61
C ASP A 221 -15.41 -18.01 -9.23
N TYR A 222 -16.18 -17.19 -9.93
CA TYR A 222 -17.60 -16.93 -9.62
C TYR A 222 -18.49 -18.16 -9.78
N LEU A 223 -18.07 -19.13 -10.59
CA LEU A 223 -18.86 -20.32 -10.88
C LEU A 223 -18.67 -21.40 -9.81
N THR A 224 -17.42 -21.68 -9.44
CA THR A 224 -17.05 -22.77 -8.53
C THR A 224 -16.76 -22.31 -7.11
N GLY A 225 -16.55 -20.99 -6.88
CA GLY A 225 -16.12 -20.43 -5.60
C GLY A 225 -14.66 -20.75 -5.23
N LEU A 226 -13.93 -21.47 -6.06
CA LEU A 226 -12.54 -21.83 -5.85
C LEU A 226 -11.62 -20.65 -6.15
N PRO A 227 -10.41 -20.59 -5.55
CA PRO A 227 -9.35 -19.69 -5.98
C PRO A 227 -9.11 -19.76 -7.49
N MET A 228 -8.97 -18.60 -8.14
CA MET A 228 -8.51 -18.54 -9.54
C MET A 228 -7.00 -18.78 -9.62
N ARG A 229 -6.49 -18.99 -10.85
CA ARG A 229 -5.11 -19.33 -11.17
C ARG A 229 -4.08 -18.62 -10.27
N HIS A 230 -3.98 -17.30 -10.33
CA HIS A 230 -2.95 -16.54 -9.62
C HIS A 230 -2.97 -16.75 -8.10
N LYS A 231 -4.15 -16.75 -7.49
CA LYS A 231 -4.31 -16.98 -6.06
C LYS A 231 -4.01 -18.42 -5.69
N GLY A 232 -4.48 -19.36 -6.52
CA GLY A 232 -4.26 -20.80 -6.31
C GLY A 232 -2.77 -21.15 -6.39
N GLU A 233 -2.08 -20.72 -7.43
CA GLU A 233 -0.65 -20.92 -7.61
C GLU A 233 0.18 -20.32 -6.46
N ALA A 234 -0.16 -19.11 -6.01
CA ALA A 234 0.52 -18.48 -4.87
C ALA A 234 0.34 -19.28 -3.57
N LEU A 235 -0.88 -19.77 -3.29
CA LEU A 235 -1.17 -20.59 -2.11
C LEU A 235 -0.47 -21.98 -2.19
N ILE A 236 -0.43 -22.59 -3.37
CA ILE A 236 0.28 -23.86 -3.62
C ILE A 236 1.76 -23.65 -3.39
N LEU A 237 2.36 -22.62 -3.98
CA LEU A 237 3.78 -22.31 -3.82
C LEU A 237 4.14 -22.11 -2.34
N GLU A 238 3.35 -21.36 -1.58
CA GLU A 238 3.56 -21.18 -0.15
C GLU A 238 3.56 -22.51 0.62
N LYS A 239 2.64 -23.42 0.29
CA LYS A 239 2.58 -24.75 0.93
C LYS A 239 3.73 -25.65 0.51
N MET A 240 4.11 -25.68 -0.78
CA MET A 240 5.24 -26.47 -1.29
C MET A 240 6.57 -26.05 -0.63
N GLN A 241 6.77 -24.77 -0.30
CA GLN A 241 7.96 -24.32 0.43
C GLN A 241 8.03 -24.88 1.86
N LYS A 242 6.88 -25.17 2.46
CA LYS A 242 6.79 -25.60 3.87
C LYS A 242 6.76 -27.12 4.01
N GLN A 243 6.15 -27.83 3.07
CA GLN A 243 5.83 -29.25 3.19
C GLN A 243 5.88 -29.91 1.82
N GLY A 244 6.41 -31.13 1.72
CA GLY A 244 6.25 -31.99 0.55
C GLY A 244 4.80 -32.48 0.42
N GLY A 245 4.43 -33.00 -0.76
CA GLY A 245 3.07 -33.46 -1.01
C GLY A 245 2.87 -33.91 -2.45
N CYS A 246 1.65 -33.82 -2.95
CA CYS A 246 1.30 -34.16 -4.33
C CYS A 246 0.64 -32.97 -5.04
N LEU A 247 1.18 -32.62 -6.21
CA LEU A 247 0.57 -31.68 -7.15
C LEU A 247 -0.28 -32.47 -8.15
N GLY A 248 -1.54 -32.08 -8.34
CA GLY A 248 -2.44 -32.72 -9.26
C GLY A 248 -3.08 -31.74 -10.22
N PHE A 249 -2.94 -32.01 -11.51
CA PHE A 249 -3.61 -31.29 -12.58
C PHE A 249 -4.86 -32.08 -13.00
N VAL A 250 -6.02 -31.45 -13.03
CA VAL A 250 -7.31 -32.08 -13.31
C VAL A 250 -7.99 -31.35 -14.46
N ASP A 251 -8.51 -32.11 -15.40
CA ASP A 251 -9.30 -31.58 -16.53
C ASP A 251 -10.61 -32.35 -16.66
N MET A 252 -11.69 -31.59 -16.82
CA MET A 252 -12.99 -32.19 -17.06
C MET A 252 -13.20 -32.50 -18.54
N ASP A 253 -13.22 -33.76 -18.86
CA ASP A 253 -13.46 -34.21 -20.23
C ASP A 253 -14.91 -33.93 -20.69
N ASN A 254 -15.04 -33.72 -21.98
CA ASN A 254 -16.32 -33.61 -22.69
C ASN A 254 -17.16 -32.36 -22.36
N LEU A 255 -16.60 -31.32 -21.75
CA LEU A 255 -17.33 -30.08 -21.45
C LEU A 255 -18.00 -29.48 -22.70
N LYS A 256 -17.28 -29.45 -23.84
CA LYS A 256 -17.83 -28.96 -25.10
C LYS A 256 -19.03 -29.76 -25.53
N LYS A 257 -18.98 -31.09 -25.46
CA LYS A 257 -20.11 -31.96 -25.83
C LYS A 257 -21.33 -31.73 -24.93
N ILE A 258 -21.11 -31.51 -23.62
CA ILE A 258 -22.20 -31.19 -22.68
C ILE A 258 -22.82 -29.83 -23.05
N ASN A 259 -21.98 -28.83 -23.33
CA ASN A 259 -22.47 -27.50 -23.76
C ASN A 259 -23.28 -27.57 -25.08
N ASP A 260 -22.78 -28.32 -26.05
CA ASP A 260 -23.43 -28.44 -27.37
C ASP A 260 -24.77 -29.17 -27.29
N VAL A 261 -24.92 -30.17 -26.39
CA VAL A 261 -26.15 -30.97 -26.27
C VAL A 261 -27.16 -30.36 -25.30
N TYR A 262 -26.70 -29.85 -24.15
CA TYR A 262 -27.57 -29.44 -23.03
C TYR A 262 -27.46 -27.94 -22.70
N GLY A 263 -26.63 -27.20 -23.44
CA GLY A 263 -26.42 -25.77 -23.26
C GLY A 263 -25.42 -25.42 -22.13
N HIS A 264 -24.93 -24.18 -22.14
CA HIS A 264 -23.87 -23.73 -21.23
C HIS A 264 -24.23 -23.86 -19.74
N LYS A 265 -25.50 -23.75 -19.36
CA LYS A 265 -25.94 -23.97 -17.99
C LYS A 265 -25.67 -25.38 -17.47
N ALA A 266 -25.70 -26.40 -18.36
CA ALA A 266 -25.34 -27.77 -18.00
C ALA A 266 -23.84 -27.93 -17.80
N GLY A 267 -23.01 -27.33 -18.66
CA GLY A 267 -21.58 -27.26 -18.47
C GLY A 267 -21.19 -26.55 -17.18
N ASP A 268 -21.86 -25.45 -16.86
CA ASP A 268 -21.66 -24.73 -15.60
C ASP A 268 -21.96 -25.61 -14.37
N ARG A 269 -23.04 -26.41 -14.42
CA ARG A 269 -23.33 -27.36 -13.34
C ARG A 269 -22.28 -28.46 -13.23
N ALA A 270 -21.80 -28.97 -14.36
CA ALA A 270 -20.72 -29.98 -14.37
C ALA A 270 -19.42 -29.42 -13.78
N LEU A 271 -19.06 -28.19 -14.11
CA LEU A 271 -17.87 -27.54 -13.53
C LEU A 271 -17.99 -27.28 -12.02
N ARG A 272 -19.18 -26.86 -11.54
CA ARG A 272 -19.41 -26.77 -10.08
C ARG A 272 -19.24 -28.11 -9.39
N LEU A 273 -19.80 -29.16 -9.99
CA LEU A 273 -19.70 -30.52 -9.47
C LEU A 273 -18.24 -30.97 -9.33
N VAL A 274 -17.38 -30.67 -10.33
CA VAL A 274 -15.94 -30.97 -10.24
C VAL A 274 -15.32 -30.23 -9.06
N GLY A 275 -15.60 -28.94 -8.91
CA GLY A 275 -15.07 -28.14 -7.81
C GLY A 275 -15.49 -28.66 -6.42
N GLU A 276 -16.79 -29.01 -6.27
CA GLU A 276 -17.35 -29.55 -5.04
C GLU A 276 -16.70 -30.89 -4.67
N VAL A 277 -16.66 -31.84 -5.62
CA VAL A 277 -16.10 -33.18 -5.38
C VAL A 277 -14.59 -33.12 -5.11
N LEU A 278 -13.85 -32.26 -5.85
CA LEU A 278 -12.41 -32.04 -5.55
C LEU A 278 -12.21 -31.53 -4.14
N THR A 279 -12.97 -30.53 -3.73
CA THR A 279 -12.86 -29.95 -2.38
C THR A 279 -13.20 -30.95 -1.29
N GLU A 280 -14.21 -31.77 -1.50
CA GLU A 280 -14.66 -32.78 -0.55
C GLU A 280 -13.67 -33.93 -0.40
N CYS A 281 -13.16 -34.46 -1.52
CA CYS A 281 -12.24 -35.60 -1.53
C CYS A 281 -10.81 -35.21 -1.16
N MET A 282 -10.38 -33.98 -1.49
CA MET A 282 -9.03 -33.46 -1.25
C MET A 282 -9.01 -32.54 -0.01
N LYS A 283 -9.55 -33.00 1.12
CA LYS A 283 -9.50 -32.25 2.38
C LYS A 283 -8.07 -31.86 2.72
N ASN A 284 -7.86 -30.61 3.15
CA ASN A 284 -6.59 -29.95 3.43
C ASN A 284 -5.74 -29.60 2.18
N ALA A 285 -6.17 -29.93 0.96
CA ALA A 285 -5.52 -29.45 -0.25
C ALA A 285 -5.84 -27.96 -0.49
N VAL A 286 -4.95 -27.30 -1.20
CA VAL A 286 -5.31 -26.10 -1.95
C VAL A 286 -5.88 -26.57 -3.28
N VAL A 287 -7.12 -26.21 -3.58
CA VAL A 287 -7.77 -26.48 -4.87
C VAL A 287 -8.03 -25.16 -5.56
N CYS A 288 -7.73 -25.03 -6.84
CA CYS A 288 -8.02 -23.85 -7.64
C CYS A 288 -8.48 -24.19 -9.05
N ARG A 289 -9.19 -23.26 -9.69
CA ARG A 289 -9.56 -23.36 -11.09
C ARG A 289 -8.62 -22.49 -11.93
N LEU A 290 -7.98 -23.11 -12.94
CA LEU A 290 -7.05 -22.41 -13.82
C LEU A 290 -7.77 -21.65 -14.93
N GLY A 291 -8.91 -22.17 -15.38
CA GLY A 291 -9.76 -21.60 -16.41
C GLY A 291 -10.43 -22.73 -17.24
N GLY A 292 -11.52 -22.40 -17.93
CA GLY A 292 -12.24 -23.40 -18.70
C GLY A 292 -12.63 -24.62 -17.88
N ASP A 293 -12.13 -25.81 -18.25
CA ASP A 293 -12.32 -27.12 -17.65
C ASP A 293 -11.14 -27.59 -16.79
N GLU A 294 -10.12 -26.74 -16.56
CA GLU A 294 -8.89 -27.08 -15.88
C GLU A 294 -8.88 -26.68 -14.41
N PHE A 295 -8.47 -27.58 -13.55
CA PHE A 295 -8.29 -27.39 -12.11
C PHE A 295 -6.89 -27.86 -11.68
N LEU A 296 -6.38 -27.27 -10.62
CA LEU A 296 -5.11 -27.63 -10.00
C LEU A 296 -5.33 -27.81 -8.50
N PHE A 297 -4.69 -28.81 -7.91
CA PHE A 297 -4.68 -28.96 -6.47
C PHE A 297 -3.28 -29.32 -5.95
N TYR A 298 -3.00 -28.97 -4.72
CA TYR A 298 -1.83 -29.40 -3.97
C TYR A 298 -2.24 -29.93 -2.62
N LEU A 299 -1.96 -31.22 -2.39
CA LEU A 299 -2.22 -31.88 -1.11
C LEU A 299 -0.89 -32.07 -0.37
N PRO A 300 -0.65 -31.34 0.73
CA PRO A 300 0.57 -31.49 1.51
C PRO A 300 0.56 -32.78 2.34
N GLU A 301 1.75 -33.25 2.72
CA GLU A 301 1.96 -34.36 3.66
C GLU A 301 1.24 -35.67 3.28
N VAL A 302 1.19 -35.97 1.98
CA VAL A 302 0.53 -37.16 1.48
C VAL A 302 1.56 -38.14 0.89
N SER A 303 1.41 -39.41 1.16
CA SER A 303 2.13 -40.47 0.46
C SER A 303 1.44 -40.84 -0.84
N GLU A 304 2.19 -41.45 -1.77
CA GLU A 304 1.65 -41.95 -3.03
C GLU A 304 0.51 -42.95 -2.82
N ALA A 305 0.66 -43.90 -1.86
CA ALA A 305 -0.37 -44.88 -1.53
C ALA A 305 -1.65 -44.25 -1.03
N GLU A 306 -1.54 -43.18 -0.17
CA GLU A 306 -2.69 -42.44 0.28
C GLU A 306 -3.31 -41.62 -0.85
N MET A 307 -2.47 -41.01 -1.72
CA MET A 307 -2.96 -40.25 -2.87
C MET A 307 -3.73 -41.16 -3.84
N ASN A 308 -3.24 -42.39 -4.11
CA ASN A 308 -3.96 -43.38 -4.88
C ASN A 308 -5.35 -43.69 -4.29
N THR A 309 -5.44 -43.80 -2.97
CA THR A 309 -6.73 -44.04 -2.27
C THR A 309 -7.67 -42.86 -2.44
N ARG A 310 -7.17 -41.65 -2.30
CA ARG A 310 -7.95 -40.40 -2.49
C ARG A 310 -8.41 -40.23 -3.94
N MET A 311 -7.56 -40.56 -4.91
CA MET A 311 -7.94 -40.54 -6.33
C MET A 311 -9.05 -41.52 -6.67
N ARG A 312 -9.00 -42.74 -6.15
CA ARG A 312 -10.12 -43.68 -6.31
C ARG A 312 -11.40 -43.16 -5.72
N SER A 313 -11.36 -42.62 -4.51
CA SER A 313 -12.51 -41.99 -3.88
C SER A 313 -13.05 -40.80 -4.70
N LEU A 314 -12.16 -39.95 -5.26
CA LEU A 314 -12.53 -38.85 -6.14
C LEU A 314 -13.31 -39.34 -7.38
N PHE A 315 -12.78 -40.35 -8.08
CA PHE A 315 -13.43 -40.89 -9.27
C PHE A 315 -14.76 -41.56 -8.98
N ASP A 316 -14.86 -42.30 -7.86
CA ASP A 316 -16.12 -42.94 -7.44
C ASP A 316 -17.16 -41.91 -7.00
N SER A 317 -16.79 -40.89 -6.22
CA SER A 317 -17.68 -39.79 -5.82
C SER A 317 -18.13 -38.97 -7.02
N PHE A 318 -17.22 -38.66 -7.94
CA PHE A 318 -17.57 -37.94 -9.16
C PHE A 318 -18.52 -38.78 -10.06
N ARG A 319 -18.27 -40.06 -10.20
CA ARG A 319 -19.16 -40.99 -10.95
C ARG A 319 -20.55 -41.06 -10.34
N ALA A 320 -20.66 -41.13 -9.03
CA ALA A 320 -21.95 -41.13 -8.33
C ALA A 320 -22.69 -39.81 -8.54
N ALA A 321 -22.01 -38.69 -8.34
CA ALA A 321 -22.60 -37.36 -8.41
C ALA A 321 -23.02 -36.96 -9.84
N LYS A 322 -22.19 -37.23 -10.87
CA LYS A 322 -22.52 -36.93 -12.27
C LYS A 322 -23.74 -37.69 -12.80
N ASN A 323 -23.98 -38.90 -12.29
CA ASN A 323 -25.12 -39.74 -12.71
C ASN A 323 -26.43 -39.31 -12.06
N ALA A 324 -26.44 -38.40 -11.12
CA ALA A 324 -27.61 -37.85 -10.51
C ALA A 324 -28.45 -37.00 -11.50
N ALA A 325 -27.83 -36.50 -12.58
CA ALA A 325 -28.53 -35.75 -13.64
C ALA A 325 -28.05 -36.21 -15.04
N ALA A 326 -29.00 -36.41 -15.94
CA ALA A 326 -28.68 -36.86 -17.31
C ALA A 326 -27.73 -35.89 -18.05
N GLU A 327 -27.81 -34.60 -17.74
CA GLU A 327 -27.03 -33.52 -18.37
C GLU A 327 -25.54 -33.62 -18.05
N THR A 328 -25.14 -34.13 -16.86
CA THR A 328 -23.77 -34.26 -16.42
C THR A 328 -23.19 -35.67 -16.64
N SER A 329 -24.01 -36.63 -17.04
CA SER A 329 -23.64 -38.05 -17.17
C SER A 329 -22.46 -38.30 -18.13
N ALA A 330 -22.29 -37.47 -19.16
CA ALA A 330 -21.21 -37.56 -20.13
C ALA A 330 -19.87 -37.02 -19.63
N ALA A 331 -19.83 -36.32 -18.49
CA ALA A 331 -18.60 -35.80 -17.92
C ALA A 331 -17.69 -36.90 -17.40
N SER A 332 -16.37 -36.74 -17.55
CA SER A 332 -15.34 -37.55 -16.90
C SER A 332 -14.17 -36.65 -16.46
N LEU A 333 -13.28 -37.21 -15.68
CA LEU A 333 -12.10 -36.51 -15.21
C LEU A 333 -10.85 -37.17 -15.75
N SER A 334 -9.89 -36.38 -16.21
CA SER A 334 -8.54 -36.80 -16.50
C SER A 334 -7.58 -36.09 -15.56
N CYS A 335 -6.67 -36.83 -14.91
CA CYS A 335 -5.81 -36.21 -13.89
C CYS A 335 -4.34 -36.65 -14.12
N GLY A 336 -3.43 -35.68 -14.00
CA GLY A 336 -2.00 -35.91 -13.94
C GLY A 336 -1.45 -35.54 -12.57
N LEU A 337 -0.65 -36.40 -11.97
CA LEU A 337 -0.13 -36.29 -10.60
C LEU A 337 1.38 -36.25 -10.59
N CYS A 338 1.97 -35.55 -9.66
CA CYS A 338 3.41 -35.55 -9.41
C CYS A 338 3.71 -35.42 -7.93
N MET A 339 4.58 -36.28 -7.38
CA MET A 339 5.00 -36.21 -5.98
C MET A 339 6.12 -35.21 -5.81
N CYS A 340 5.89 -34.19 -4.93
CA CYS A 340 6.79 -33.07 -4.69
C CYS A 340 7.48 -33.19 -3.33
N ARG A 341 8.76 -32.80 -3.25
CA ARG A 341 9.47 -32.64 -1.99
C ARG A 341 9.34 -31.21 -1.50
N GLN A 342 9.58 -31.00 -0.21
CA GLN A 342 9.61 -29.65 0.36
C GLN A 342 10.65 -28.76 -0.34
N GLY A 343 10.25 -27.57 -0.73
CA GLY A 343 11.14 -26.57 -1.36
C GLY A 343 11.41 -26.78 -2.85
N ASP A 344 10.77 -27.78 -3.48
CA ASP A 344 10.90 -28.04 -4.92
C ASP A 344 10.37 -26.87 -5.76
N ASN A 345 10.83 -26.77 -7.00
CA ASN A 345 10.43 -25.73 -7.94
C ASN A 345 9.03 -26.01 -8.49
N PHE A 346 8.06 -25.14 -8.19
CA PHE A 346 6.68 -25.25 -8.64
C PHE A 346 6.54 -25.41 -10.16
N GLU A 347 7.26 -24.62 -10.95
CA GLU A 347 7.18 -24.64 -12.42
C GLU A 347 7.59 -25.99 -13.01
N GLU A 348 8.61 -26.61 -12.43
CA GLU A 348 9.06 -27.94 -12.85
C GLU A 348 7.98 -29.00 -12.61
N TYR A 349 7.38 -29.00 -11.42
CA TYR A 349 6.37 -29.98 -11.04
C TYR A 349 5.03 -29.72 -11.72
N TYR A 350 4.71 -28.44 -12.00
CA TYR A 350 3.58 -28.09 -12.84
C TYR A 350 3.68 -28.73 -14.23
N ILE A 351 4.86 -28.64 -14.88
CA ILE A 351 5.12 -29.25 -16.19
C ILE A 351 5.04 -30.79 -16.11
N LYS A 352 5.53 -31.40 -15.02
CA LYS A 352 5.46 -32.85 -14.82
C LYS A 352 4.01 -33.32 -14.69
N ALA A 353 3.20 -32.66 -13.86
CA ALA A 353 1.79 -32.98 -13.69
C ALA A 353 0.99 -32.80 -14.99
N ASP A 354 1.27 -31.73 -15.76
CA ASP A 354 0.65 -31.49 -17.07
C ASP A 354 1.00 -32.58 -18.09
N LYS A 355 2.27 -33.04 -18.17
CA LYS A 355 2.68 -34.15 -19.00
C LYS A 355 1.96 -35.47 -18.64
N ALA A 356 1.78 -35.74 -17.36
CA ALA A 356 1.02 -36.89 -16.89
C ALA A 356 -0.45 -36.79 -17.30
N LEU A 357 -1.07 -35.64 -17.17
CA LEU A 357 -2.43 -35.37 -17.66
C LEU A 357 -2.55 -35.59 -19.17
N TYR A 358 -1.59 -35.06 -19.94
CA TYR A 358 -1.57 -35.21 -21.39
C TYR A 358 -1.54 -36.68 -21.80
N TYR A 359 -0.74 -37.48 -21.11
CA TYR A 359 -0.67 -38.95 -21.35
C TYR A 359 -2.05 -39.60 -21.06
N VAL A 360 -2.71 -39.25 -19.96
CA VAL A 360 -4.05 -39.76 -19.64
C VAL A 360 -5.06 -39.40 -20.73
N LYS A 361 -5.02 -38.20 -21.24
CA LYS A 361 -5.91 -37.76 -22.35
C LYS A 361 -5.69 -38.54 -23.63
N GLN A 362 -4.46 -38.95 -23.94
CA GLN A 362 -4.15 -39.75 -25.09
C GLN A 362 -4.50 -41.25 -24.90
N SER A 363 -4.46 -41.72 -23.64
CA SER A 363 -4.69 -43.17 -23.32
C SER A 363 -6.18 -43.49 -23.08
N GLY A 364 -7.12 -42.61 -23.48
CA GLY A 364 -8.56 -42.91 -23.42
C GLY A 364 -9.33 -42.10 -22.40
N LYS A 365 -8.69 -41.15 -21.70
CA LYS A 365 -9.32 -40.25 -20.70
C LYS A 365 -9.89 -40.98 -19.48
N ASN A 366 -10.64 -40.28 -18.64
CA ASN A 366 -11.35 -40.84 -17.49
C ASN A 366 -10.45 -41.69 -16.57
N ASN A 367 -9.25 -41.23 -16.28
CA ASN A 367 -8.23 -41.90 -15.48
C ASN A 367 -7.27 -40.87 -14.84
N TYR A 368 -6.36 -41.38 -14.01
CA TYR A 368 -5.24 -40.58 -13.48
C TYR A 368 -3.93 -41.34 -13.64
N ARG A 369 -2.80 -40.59 -13.69
CA ARG A 369 -1.43 -41.15 -13.72
C ARG A 369 -0.50 -40.27 -12.92
N PHE A 370 0.49 -40.92 -12.28
CA PHE A 370 1.64 -40.22 -11.73
C PHE A 370 2.70 -40.02 -12.81
N TYR A 371 3.39 -38.89 -12.76
CA TYR A 371 4.50 -38.63 -13.70
C TYR A 371 5.62 -39.65 -13.55
N GLU A 372 5.91 -40.06 -12.32
CA GLU A 372 6.94 -41.06 -11.98
C GLU A 372 6.73 -42.38 -12.72
N GLU A 373 5.49 -42.81 -12.94
CA GLU A 373 5.16 -44.02 -13.74
C GLU A 373 5.48 -43.90 -15.24
N LEU A 374 5.67 -42.64 -15.71
CA LEU A 374 6.04 -42.42 -17.14
C LEU A 374 7.54 -42.46 -17.37
N GLU A 375 8.35 -42.23 -16.34
CA GLU A 375 9.81 -42.30 -16.42
C GLU A 375 10.32 -43.75 -16.34
N GLU A 376 9.48 -44.69 -15.86
CA GLU A 376 9.83 -46.14 -15.77
C GLU A 376 9.49 -46.94 -17.04
N GLN A 377 8.84 -46.32 -18.03
CA GLN A 377 8.47 -46.91 -19.32
C GLN A 377 9.39 -46.44 -20.47
#